data_39cd89b1e9989911458fe7958f2b5797
#
_entry.id   39cd89b1e9989911458fe7958f2b5797
#
_cell.length_a   1.000
_cell.length_b   1.000
_cell.length_c   1.000
_cell.angle_alpha   90.00
_cell.angle_beta   90.00
_cell.angle_gamma   90.00
#
_symmetry.space_group_name_H-M   'P 1'
#
loop_
_entity.id
_entity.type
_entity.pdbx_description
1 polymer ?
#
loop_
_entity_poly.entity_id
_entity_poly.type
_entity_poly.pdbx_seq_one_letter_code
_entity_poly.pdbx_strand_id
1 'polypeptide(L)'
;MIYLNRDRKTKELKVTDGLKSRVPNQKWRIYELNEKIKPFRLSRSKFSDYLTCKRCFYLEQVKGLKSLDTLPFTLNNAVDALCKKEFDYHRENQTPHPIMVKNNINAVPYQHEDIEKWQDALSRGIDYVHPELNLKLAGGIDDVWLNKDTNKLIMADYKAQSKSAERKIDGYLDDVYHEGYKLQLDFYRYLFEKNGFEVQTTAYFVVYNATLERDSFDNKLEFTSDLVTYETDTSHIEEKII
;
A
#
# COMPACT_ATOMS: atom_id res chain seq x y z
N MET A 1 26.66 20.28 10.18
CA MET A 1 25.25 19.87 10.37
C MET A 1 25.22 18.98 11.62
N ILE A 2 24.39 19.31 12.60
CA ILE A 2 24.29 18.54 13.84
C ILE A 2 23.22 17.47 13.62
N TYR A 3 23.60 16.20 13.80
CA TYR A 3 22.67 15.08 13.73
C TYR A 3 22.27 14.66 15.15
N LEU A 4 20.97 14.55 15.38
CA LEU A 4 20.42 14.11 16.64
C LEU A 4 19.77 12.74 16.44
N ASN A 5 20.09 11.81 17.29
CA ASN A 5 19.40 10.52 17.38
C ASN A 5 18.72 10.40 18.73
N ARG A 6 17.52 9.84 18.78
CA ARG A 6 16.80 9.62 20.02
C ARG A 6 17.08 8.21 20.54
N ASP A 7 17.58 8.14 21.76
CA ASP A 7 17.71 6.84 22.43
C ASP A 7 16.33 6.17 22.57
N ARG A 8 16.24 4.91 22.19
CA ARG A 8 14.95 4.19 22.18
C ARG A 8 14.41 3.91 23.58
N LYS A 9 15.28 3.75 24.58
CA LYS A 9 14.91 3.44 25.96
C LYS A 9 14.69 4.71 26.79
N THR A 10 15.69 5.60 26.81
CA THR A 10 15.64 6.81 27.64
C THR A 10 14.89 7.96 27.00
N LYS A 11 14.64 7.89 25.67
CA LYS A 11 14.05 8.97 24.86
C LYS A 11 14.89 10.25 24.79
N GLU A 12 16.10 10.24 25.33
CA GLU A 12 17.01 11.38 25.28
C GLU A 12 17.57 11.60 23.88
N LEU A 13 17.81 12.86 23.54
CA LEU A 13 18.44 13.25 22.30
C LEU A 13 19.96 13.21 22.46
N LYS A 14 20.65 12.47 21.60
CA LYS A 14 22.11 12.36 21.58
C LYS A 14 22.65 12.89 20.26
N VAL A 15 23.70 13.68 20.33
CA VAL A 15 24.47 14.07 19.12
C VAL A 15 25.22 12.85 18.62
N THR A 16 25.07 12.57 17.33
CA THR A 16 25.71 11.42 16.70
C THR A 16 26.46 11.86 15.45
N ASP A 17 27.45 11.06 15.04
CA ASP A 17 28.03 11.16 13.71
C ASP A 17 26.95 10.88 12.65
N GLY A 18 26.73 11.84 11.75
CA GLY A 18 25.63 11.82 10.81
C GLY A 18 25.52 10.55 9.96
N LEU A 19 26.63 9.98 9.55
CA LEU A 19 26.65 8.73 8.80
C LEU A 19 26.24 7.53 9.66
N LYS A 20 26.73 7.47 10.92
CA LYS A 20 26.40 6.38 11.85
C LYS A 20 24.92 6.41 12.27
N SER A 21 24.32 7.59 12.38
CA SER A 21 22.91 7.72 12.78
C SER A 21 21.95 7.25 11.70
N ARG A 22 22.39 7.16 10.44
CA ARG A 22 21.55 6.81 9.29
C ARG A 22 21.73 5.39 8.79
N VAL A 23 22.69 4.63 9.31
CA VAL A 23 22.83 3.23 8.94
C VAL A 23 21.68 2.45 9.56
N PRO A 24 20.82 1.81 8.76
CA PRO A 24 19.70 1.05 9.31
C PRO A 24 20.22 -0.13 10.14
N ASN A 25 19.58 -0.39 11.28
CA ASN A 25 19.85 -1.59 12.07
C ASN A 25 19.53 -2.90 11.30
N GLN A 26 18.88 -2.77 10.15
CA GLN A 26 18.42 -3.87 9.32
C GLN A 26 19.39 -4.10 8.15
N LYS A 27 20.60 -4.53 8.46
CA LYS A 27 21.65 -4.82 7.46
C LYS A 27 21.19 -5.77 6.35
N TRP A 28 20.29 -6.67 6.64
CA TRP A 28 19.71 -7.60 5.65
C TRP A 28 18.91 -6.93 4.53
N ARG A 29 18.51 -5.65 4.71
CA ARG A 29 17.83 -4.84 3.67
C ARG A 29 18.78 -4.09 2.75
N ILE A 30 20.09 -4.17 2.98
CA ILE A 30 21.08 -3.46 2.20
C ILE A 30 21.62 -4.39 1.13
N TYR A 31 21.34 -4.08 -0.13
CA TYR A 31 21.71 -4.92 -1.27
C TYR A 31 23.22 -5.22 -1.31
N GLU A 32 24.06 -4.21 -1.19
CA GLU A 32 25.52 -4.34 -1.24
C GLU A 32 26.09 -5.32 -0.19
N LEU A 33 25.50 -5.35 1.00
CA LEU A 33 25.87 -6.27 2.07
C LEU A 33 25.29 -7.68 1.88
N ASN A 34 24.26 -7.83 1.08
CA ASN A 34 23.45 -9.03 0.94
C ASN A 34 23.32 -9.50 -0.52
N GLU A 35 24.18 -9.03 -1.43
CA GLU A 35 24.13 -9.43 -2.85
C GLU A 35 24.20 -10.93 -3.08
N LYS A 36 24.79 -11.69 -2.12
CA LYS A 36 24.83 -13.16 -2.11
C LYS A 36 23.57 -13.80 -1.54
N ILE A 37 22.75 -13.04 -0.82
CA ILE A 37 21.48 -13.50 -0.28
C ILE A 37 20.43 -13.30 -1.36
N LYS A 38 19.97 -14.36 -1.94
CA LYS A 38 19.05 -14.34 -3.07
C LYS A 38 17.71 -14.97 -2.70
N PRO A 39 16.61 -14.42 -3.25
CA PRO A 39 16.47 -13.15 -4.00
C PRO A 39 16.38 -11.94 -3.08
N PHE A 40 16.78 -10.75 -3.57
CA PHE A 40 16.65 -9.50 -2.83
C PHE A 40 15.20 -9.00 -2.86
N ARG A 41 14.63 -8.73 -1.68
CA ARG A 41 13.22 -8.31 -1.57
C ARG A 41 13.05 -6.83 -1.90
N LEU A 42 12.31 -6.55 -2.96
CA LEU A 42 11.87 -5.21 -3.37
C LEU A 42 10.37 -5.05 -3.09
N SER A 43 10.03 -4.26 -2.07
CA SER A 43 8.63 -3.98 -1.77
C SER A 43 8.04 -2.94 -2.72
N ARG A 44 6.70 -2.92 -2.85
CA ARG A 44 5.98 -1.92 -3.63
C ARG A 44 6.41 -0.48 -3.30
N SER A 45 6.55 -0.14 -2.01
CA SER A 45 6.99 1.19 -1.61
C SER A 45 8.42 1.49 -2.07
N LYS A 46 9.33 0.51 -2.03
CA LYS A 46 10.70 0.69 -2.51
C LYS A 46 10.79 0.76 -4.03
N PHE A 47 9.92 0.07 -4.74
CA PHE A 47 9.78 0.26 -6.18
C PHE A 47 9.30 1.68 -6.52
N SER A 48 8.30 2.20 -5.79
CA SER A 48 7.87 3.60 -5.92
C SER A 48 9.01 4.59 -5.63
N ASP A 49 9.79 4.36 -4.56
CA ASP A 49 10.97 5.18 -4.23
C ASP A 49 12.00 5.20 -5.36
N TYR A 50 12.23 4.05 -6.00
CA TYR A 50 13.12 3.95 -7.17
C TYR A 50 12.64 4.79 -8.34
N LEU A 51 11.36 4.74 -8.66
CA LEU A 51 10.77 5.52 -9.74
C LEU A 51 10.80 7.04 -9.44
N THR A 52 10.60 7.41 -8.20
CA THR A 52 10.58 8.81 -7.75
C THR A 52 11.99 9.41 -7.71
N CYS A 53 12.97 8.68 -7.17
CA CYS A 53 14.32 9.18 -7.00
C CYS A 53 15.34 8.02 -6.96
N LYS A 54 15.89 7.69 -8.12
CA LYS A 54 16.90 6.61 -8.24
C LYS A 54 18.10 6.80 -7.31
N ARG A 55 18.56 8.05 -7.13
CA ARG A 55 19.65 8.37 -6.21
C ARG A 55 19.29 8.09 -4.75
N CYS A 56 18.09 8.49 -4.33
CA CYS A 56 17.62 8.25 -2.96
C CYS A 56 17.48 6.75 -2.70
N PHE A 57 16.90 6.02 -3.64
CA PHE A 57 16.79 4.57 -3.61
C PHE A 57 18.16 3.90 -3.50
N TYR A 58 19.13 4.28 -4.33
CA TYR A 58 20.49 3.74 -4.30
C TYR A 58 21.15 3.97 -2.94
N LEU A 59 21.09 5.19 -2.42
CA LEU A 59 21.68 5.53 -1.12
C LEU A 59 21.03 4.69 0.01
N GLU A 60 19.73 4.48 -0.04
CA GLU A 60 19.03 3.74 1.02
C GLU A 60 19.18 2.23 0.86
N GLN A 61 18.85 1.69 -0.32
CA GLN A 61 18.75 0.24 -0.53
C GLN A 61 20.08 -0.43 -0.86
N VAL A 62 21.02 0.29 -1.49
CA VAL A 62 22.34 -0.24 -1.84
C VAL A 62 23.38 0.13 -0.80
N LYS A 63 23.45 1.42 -0.41
CA LYS A 63 24.47 1.93 0.53
C LYS A 63 24.03 1.95 2.01
N GLY A 64 22.76 1.69 2.30
CA GLY A 64 22.27 1.61 3.68
C GLY A 64 22.08 2.94 4.41
N LEU A 65 22.01 4.05 3.68
CA LEU A 65 21.73 5.36 4.25
C LEU A 65 20.23 5.55 4.40
N LYS A 66 19.69 5.22 5.58
CA LYS A 66 18.26 5.30 5.85
C LYS A 66 17.72 6.73 5.66
N SER A 67 16.60 6.86 4.94
CA SER A 67 15.83 8.10 4.84
C SER A 67 15.25 8.50 6.20
N LEU A 68 14.90 9.77 6.36
CA LEU A 68 14.24 10.23 7.58
C LEU A 68 12.89 9.52 7.74
N ASP A 69 12.59 9.11 8.96
CA ASP A 69 11.28 8.54 9.27
C ASP A 69 10.22 9.65 9.16
N THR A 70 9.12 9.35 8.50
CA THR A 70 7.92 10.20 8.50
C THR A 70 7.11 9.96 9.75
N LEU A 71 6.27 10.94 10.11
CA LEU A 71 5.31 10.76 11.19
C LEU A 71 4.27 9.71 10.78
N PRO A 72 3.89 8.80 11.67
CA PRO A 72 2.90 7.77 11.36
C PRO A 72 1.49 8.39 11.26
N PHE A 73 0.73 8.00 10.26
CA PHE A 73 -0.68 8.37 10.08
C PHE A 73 -1.59 7.45 10.90
N THR A 74 -1.55 7.60 12.23
CA THR A 74 -2.20 6.65 13.16
C THR A 74 -3.71 6.58 13.03
N LEU A 75 -4.38 7.70 12.72
CA LEU A 75 -5.82 7.72 12.49
C LEU A 75 -6.20 6.97 11.21
N ASN A 76 -5.46 7.16 10.13
CA ASN A 76 -5.67 6.43 8.88
C ASN A 76 -5.48 4.92 9.09
N ASN A 77 -4.49 4.52 9.89
CA ASN A 77 -4.29 3.10 10.23
C ASN A 77 -5.48 2.53 11.03
N ALA A 78 -6.12 3.33 11.88
CA ALA A 78 -7.33 2.89 12.59
C ALA A 78 -8.51 2.70 11.64
N VAL A 79 -8.70 3.60 10.68
CA VAL A 79 -9.73 3.47 9.63
C VAL A 79 -9.47 2.21 8.81
N ASP A 80 -8.25 2.02 8.30
CA ASP A 80 -7.85 0.82 7.53
C ASP A 80 -8.16 -0.48 8.30
N ALA A 81 -7.78 -0.54 9.57
CA ALA A 81 -8.03 -1.72 10.40
C ALA A 81 -9.53 -2.00 10.63
N LEU A 82 -10.36 -0.96 10.72
CA LEU A 82 -11.81 -1.11 10.84
C LEU A 82 -12.45 -1.52 9.52
N CYS A 83 -12.01 -0.95 8.40
CA CYS A 83 -12.46 -1.36 7.06
C CYS A 83 -12.17 -2.84 6.82
N LYS A 84 -10.95 -3.30 7.11
CA LYS A 84 -10.60 -4.72 6.97
C LYS A 84 -11.54 -5.63 7.75
N LYS A 85 -11.86 -5.29 9.01
CA LYS A 85 -12.82 -6.06 9.82
C LYS A 85 -14.24 -6.08 9.23
N GLU A 86 -14.69 -4.96 8.66
CA GLU A 86 -16.01 -4.86 8.03
C GLU A 86 -16.06 -5.72 6.76
N PHE A 87 -15.03 -5.63 5.90
CA PHE A 87 -14.95 -6.45 4.71
C PHE A 87 -14.75 -7.94 5.04
N ASP A 88 -14.02 -8.28 6.11
CA ASP A 88 -13.83 -9.66 6.56
C ASP A 88 -15.15 -10.30 7.00
N TYR A 89 -16.04 -9.55 7.67
CA TYR A 89 -17.38 -10.02 7.96
C TYR A 89 -18.15 -10.44 6.70
N HIS A 90 -18.07 -9.61 5.63
CA HIS A 90 -18.69 -9.93 4.34
C HIS A 90 -17.99 -11.07 3.62
N ARG A 91 -16.67 -11.21 3.79
CA ARG A 91 -15.87 -12.32 3.24
C ARG A 91 -16.26 -13.64 3.87
N GLU A 92 -16.38 -13.71 5.18
CA GLU A 92 -16.79 -14.92 5.90
C GLU A 92 -18.20 -15.37 5.51
N ASN A 93 -19.12 -14.43 5.35
CA ASN A 93 -20.51 -14.71 4.98
C ASN A 93 -20.75 -14.79 3.46
N GLN A 94 -19.74 -14.55 2.64
CA GLN A 94 -19.83 -14.49 1.16
C GLN A 94 -20.96 -13.58 0.66
N THR A 95 -21.12 -12.44 1.32
CA THR A 95 -22.11 -11.41 0.98
C THR A 95 -21.44 -10.17 0.37
N PRO A 96 -22.11 -9.46 -0.54
CA PRO A 96 -21.57 -8.21 -1.06
C PRO A 96 -21.53 -7.14 0.04
N HIS A 97 -20.44 -6.38 0.08
CA HIS A 97 -20.37 -5.21 0.97
C HIS A 97 -21.35 -4.13 0.50
N PRO A 98 -21.96 -3.30 1.39
CA PRO A 98 -22.91 -2.25 1.00
C PRO A 98 -22.39 -1.29 -0.07
N ILE A 99 -21.09 -0.98 -0.09
CA ILE A 99 -20.51 -0.12 -1.12
C ILE A 99 -20.53 -0.76 -2.52
N MET A 100 -20.41 -2.09 -2.61
CA MET A 100 -20.54 -2.82 -3.88
C MET A 100 -21.98 -2.76 -4.37
N VAL A 101 -22.95 -2.98 -3.48
CA VAL A 101 -24.39 -2.90 -3.79
C VAL A 101 -24.76 -1.50 -4.25
N LYS A 102 -24.34 -0.45 -3.53
CA LYS A 102 -24.56 0.96 -3.87
C LYS A 102 -24.06 1.31 -5.29
N ASN A 103 -22.96 0.70 -5.72
CA ASN A 103 -22.32 0.96 -7.01
C ASN A 103 -22.62 -0.09 -8.08
N ASN A 104 -23.60 -0.98 -7.86
CA ASN A 104 -24.00 -2.04 -8.78
C ASN A 104 -22.85 -2.96 -9.22
N ILE A 105 -21.92 -3.27 -8.31
CA ILE A 105 -20.82 -4.19 -8.54
C ILE A 105 -21.23 -5.56 -8.01
N ASN A 106 -21.40 -6.53 -8.92
CA ASN A 106 -21.71 -7.91 -8.56
C ASN A 106 -20.45 -8.64 -8.10
N ALA A 107 -20.01 -8.34 -6.88
CA ALA A 107 -18.81 -8.91 -6.28
C ALA A 107 -19.00 -9.20 -4.80
N VAL A 108 -18.11 -10.03 -4.27
CA VAL A 108 -17.96 -10.29 -2.82
C VAL A 108 -16.48 -10.19 -2.46
N PRO A 109 -16.13 -9.89 -1.20
CA PRO A 109 -14.74 -10.00 -0.76
C PRO A 109 -14.23 -11.43 -0.96
N TYR A 110 -13.06 -11.57 -1.60
CA TYR A 110 -12.52 -12.87 -2.01
C TYR A 110 -12.04 -13.68 -0.81
N GLN A 111 -12.53 -14.90 -0.68
CA GLN A 111 -12.10 -15.82 0.38
C GLN A 111 -10.94 -16.68 -0.14
N HIS A 112 -9.80 -16.58 0.55
CA HIS A 112 -8.60 -17.36 0.24
C HIS A 112 -7.81 -17.63 1.52
N GLU A 113 -7.12 -18.76 1.59
CA GLU A 113 -6.32 -19.15 2.78
C GLU A 113 -5.17 -18.18 3.07
N ASP A 114 -4.63 -17.53 2.05
CA ASP A 114 -3.54 -16.57 2.17
C ASP A 114 -4.01 -15.10 2.37
N ILE A 115 -5.31 -14.81 2.54
CA ILE A 115 -5.78 -13.42 2.58
C ILE A 115 -5.11 -12.59 3.69
N GLU A 116 -4.98 -13.13 4.89
CA GLU A 116 -4.30 -12.47 6.00
C GLU A 116 -2.80 -12.22 5.71
N LYS A 117 -2.17 -13.13 4.98
CA LYS A 117 -0.79 -12.97 4.53
C LYS A 117 -0.67 -11.85 3.51
N TRP A 118 -1.58 -11.80 2.53
CA TRP A 118 -1.58 -10.77 1.49
C TRP A 118 -1.82 -9.36 2.06
N GLN A 119 -2.65 -9.24 3.10
CA GLN A 119 -2.92 -7.98 3.80
C GLN A 119 -1.81 -7.53 4.75
N ASP A 120 -0.84 -8.40 5.08
CA ASP A 120 0.31 -8.05 5.93
C ASP A 120 1.40 -7.32 5.15
N ALA A 121 1.21 -6.03 4.96
CA ALA A 121 2.14 -5.17 4.22
C ALA A 121 3.54 -5.04 4.85
N LEU A 122 3.66 -5.28 6.16
CA LEU A 122 4.91 -5.06 6.90
C LEU A 122 5.87 -6.24 6.83
N SER A 123 5.36 -7.45 6.93
CA SER A 123 6.18 -8.65 7.13
C SER A 123 6.08 -9.65 6.00
N ARG A 124 4.90 -9.81 5.40
CA ARG A 124 4.60 -10.86 4.44
C ARG A 124 4.16 -10.29 3.10
N GLY A 125 2.86 -10.12 2.87
CA GLY A 125 2.28 -9.70 1.60
C GLY A 125 2.24 -10.82 0.56
N ILE A 126 1.71 -10.51 -0.62
CA ILE A 126 1.88 -11.33 -1.82
C ILE A 126 3.26 -11.06 -2.42
N ASP A 127 3.95 -12.10 -2.89
CA ASP A 127 5.27 -11.95 -3.48
C ASP A 127 5.43 -12.76 -4.79
N TYR A 128 6.39 -12.32 -5.60
CA TYR A 128 6.79 -12.96 -6.84
C TYR A 128 8.31 -12.90 -6.99
N VAL A 129 8.94 -14.06 -7.20
CA VAL A 129 10.37 -14.15 -7.49
C VAL A 129 10.58 -14.06 -8.99
N HIS A 130 11.27 -13.01 -9.43
CA HIS A 130 11.54 -12.85 -10.85
C HIS A 130 12.53 -13.94 -11.33
N PRO A 131 12.23 -14.67 -12.43
CA PRO A 131 13.02 -15.83 -12.84
C PRO A 131 14.44 -15.48 -13.28
N GLU A 132 14.66 -14.33 -13.86
CA GLU A 132 15.95 -13.90 -14.43
C GLU A 132 16.70 -12.92 -13.54
N LEU A 133 15.99 -12.16 -12.70
CA LEU A 133 16.60 -11.18 -11.81
C LEU A 133 16.73 -11.72 -10.39
N ASN A 134 17.73 -11.25 -9.68
CA ASN A 134 17.87 -11.57 -8.26
C ASN A 134 16.90 -10.75 -7.39
N LEU A 135 15.64 -10.68 -7.80
CA LEU A 135 14.61 -9.87 -7.14
C LEU A 135 13.41 -10.71 -6.72
N LYS A 136 12.92 -10.42 -5.55
CA LYS A 136 11.64 -10.86 -5.03
C LYS A 136 10.75 -9.64 -4.82
N LEU A 137 9.81 -9.42 -5.73
CA LEU A 137 8.84 -8.35 -5.63
C LEU A 137 7.80 -8.70 -4.57
N ALA A 138 7.38 -7.74 -3.76
CA ALA A 138 6.41 -8.00 -2.71
C ALA A 138 5.55 -6.79 -2.38
N GLY A 139 4.28 -7.03 -2.01
CA GLY A 139 3.36 -5.98 -1.58
C GLY A 139 2.25 -6.52 -0.69
N GLY A 140 1.73 -5.68 0.18
CA GLY A 140 0.53 -5.99 0.96
C GLY A 140 -0.65 -5.21 0.39
N ILE A 141 -1.70 -5.92 -0.01
CA ILE A 141 -2.93 -5.34 -0.54
C ILE A 141 -3.93 -5.11 0.60
N ASP A 142 -4.74 -4.08 0.49
CA ASP A 142 -5.78 -3.83 1.49
C ASP A 142 -6.93 -4.83 1.33
N ASP A 143 -7.42 -5.04 0.08
CA ASP A 143 -8.45 -6.04 -0.18
C ASP A 143 -8.44 -6.57 -1.61
N VAL A 144 -9.07 -7.74 -1.78
CA VAL A 144 -9.31 -8.42 -3.05
C VAL A 144 -10.76 -8.86 -3.08
N TRP A 145 -11.46 -8.56 -4.18
CA TRP A 145 -12.85 -8.98 -4.39
C TRP A 145 -12.95 -9.98 -5.53
N LEU A 146 -13.97 -10.81 -5.50
CA LEU A 146 -14.30 -11.74 -6.57
C LEU A 146 -15.52 -11.21 -7.33
N ASN A 147 -15.36 -10.89 -8.61
CA ASN A 147 -16.46 -10.57 -9.49
C ASN A 147 -17.25 -11.86 -9.81
N LYS A 148 -18.54 -11.86 -9.49
CA LYS A 148 -19.42 -13.06 -9.65
C LYS A 148 -19.82 -13.32 -11.09
N ASP A 149 -19.73 -12.31 -11.98
CA ASP A 149 -20.09 -12.45 -13.39
C ASP A 149 -18.93 -13.02 -14.21
N THR A 150 -17.70 -12.57 -13.91
CA THR A 150 -16.51 -12.94 -14.70
C THR A 150 -15.62 -13.96 -14.01
N ASN A 151 -15.83 -14.22 -12.73
CA ASN A 151 -14.99 -15.06 -11.88
C ASN A 151 -13.53 -14.57 -11.79
N LYS A 152 -13.29 -13.27 -12.03
CA LYS A 152 -11.97 -12.63 -11.94
C LYS A 152 -11.84 -11.85 -10.65
N LEU A 153 -10.59 -11.71 -10.21
CA LEU A 153 -10.26 -10.90 -9.03
C LEU A 153 -10.29 -9.41 -9.36
N ILE A 154 -10.67 -8.62 -8.39
CA ILE A 154 -10.68 -7.15 -8.43
C ILE A 154 -9.76 -6.66 -7.33
N MET A 155 -8.78 -5.82 -7.66
CA MET A 155 -7.93 -5.17 -6.66
C MET A 155 -8.67 -4.00 -6.02
N ALA A 156 -8.63 -3.91 -4.70
CA ALA A 156 -9.23 -2.82 -3.95
C ALA A 156 -8.25 -2.26 -2.90
N ASP A 157 -8.31 -0.95 -2.69
CA ASP A 157 -7.42 -0.26 -1.77
C ASP A 157 -8.18 0.82 -1.00
N TYR A 158 -7.97 0.91 0.31
CA TYR A 158 -8.69 1.80 1.22
C TYR A 158 -7.95 3.12 1.39
N LYS A 159 -8.67 4.22 1.22
CA LYS A 159 -8.11 5.56 1.40
C LYS A 159 -8.96 6.37 2.38
N ALA A 160 -8.35 6.83 3.46
CA ALA A 160 -8.97 7.75 4.40
C ALA A 160 -8.43 9.17 4.19
N GLN A 161 -9.33 10.12 4.10
CA GLN A 161 -9.00 11.55 3.93
C GLN A 161 -10.00 12.44 4.67
N SER A 162 -9.70 13.73 4.73
CA SER A 162 -10.65 14.76 5.10
C SER A 162 -10.47 15.94 4.13
N LYS A 163 -11.32 16.01 3.12
CA LYS A 163 -11.37 17.09 2.12
C LYS A 163 -12.76 17.74 2.15
N SER A 164 -12.86 19.02 1.79
CA SER A 164 -14.14 19.72 1.68
C SER A 164 -15.06 19.04 0.66
N ALA A 165 -16.37 19.27 0.80
CA ALA A 165 -17.41 18.71 -0.07
C ALA A 165 -17.14 18.93 -1.57
N GLU A 166 -16.58 20.10 -1.91
CA GLU A 166 -16.28 20.52 -3.28
C GLU A 166 -15.14 19.72 -3.95
N ARG A 167 -14.32 18.99 -3.18
CA ARG A 167 -13.13 18.26 -3.66
C ARG A 167 -13.17 16.77 -3.33
N LYS A 168 -14.35 16.21 -3.12
CA LYS A 168 -14.46 14.84 -2.60
C LYS A 168 -13.91 13.81 -3.57
N ILE A 169 -14.44 13.73 -4.77
CA ILE A 169 -14.24 12.60 -5.68
C ILE A 169 -13.96 13.01 -7.12
N ASP A 170 -14.62 14.08 -7.61
CA ASP A 170 -14.38 14.54 -8.98
C ASP A 170 -12.91 14.92 -9.16
N GLY A 171 -12.25 14.30 -10.16
CA GLY A 171 -10.83 14.49 -10.39
C GLY A 171 -9.93 13.87 -9.31
N TYR A 172 -10.43 12.90 -8.52
CA TYR A 172 -9.64 12.26 -7.48
C TYR A 172 -8.30 11.71 -8.00
N LEU A 173 -8.32 11.06 -9.15
CA LEU A 173 -7.12 10.49 -9.76
C LEU A 173 -6.25 11.51 -10.54
N ASP A 174 -6.72 12.75 -10.71
CA ASP A 174 -5.96 13.82 -11.38
C ASP A 174 -5.00 14.55 -10.42
N ASP A 175 -5.13 14.30 -9.12
CA ASP A 175 -4.22 14.85 -8.11
C ASP A 175 -2.85 14.17 -8.23
N VAL A 176 -1.81 14.99 -8.43
CA VAL A 176 -0.43 14.51 -8.56
C VAL A 176 0.04 13.66 -7.36
N TYR A 177 -0.51 13.89 -6.17
CA TYR A 177 -0.23 13.08 -4.99
C TYR A 177 -0.84 11.68 -5.06
N HIS A 178 -1.80 11.44 -5.95
CA HIS A 178 -2.44 10.14 -6.13
C HIS A 178 -1.79 9.26 -7.20
N GLU A 179 -0.78 9.75 -7.93
CA GLU A 179 -0.01 8.92 -8.87
C GLU A 179 0.60 7.68 -8.19
N GLY A 180 1.06 7.84 -6.96
CA GLY A 180 1.55 6.71 -6.15
C GLY A 180 0.48 5.67 -5.82
N TYR A 181 -0.80 6.05 -5.80
CA TYR A 181 -1.93 5.13 -5.59
C TYR A 181 -2.21 4.30 -6.84
N LYS A 182 -2.18 4.92 -8.03
CA LYS A 182 -2.31 4.22 -9.32
C LYS A 182 -1.23 3.15 -9.45
N LEU A 183 0.05 3.54 -9.27
CA LEU A 183 1.17 2.60 -9.26
C LEU A 183 1.00 1.46 -8.24
N GLN A 184 0.34 1.72 -7.12
CA GLN A 184 0.09 0.71 -6.09
C GLN A 184 -0.84 -0.39 -6.61
N LEU A 185 -1.96 -0.03 -7.25
CA LEU A 185 -2.90 -1.00 -7.81
C LEU A 185 -2.32 -1.73 -9.02
N ASP A 186 -1.57 -1.03 -9.89
CA ASP A 186 -0.86 -1.66 -11.01
C ASP A 186 0.12 -2.73 -10.53
N PHE A 187 0.90 -2.41 -9.49
CA PHE A 187 1.88 -3.33 -8.91
C PHE A 187 1.21 -4.53 -8.24
N TYR A 188 0.09 -4.34 -7.55
CA TYR A 188 -0.63 -5.45 -6.93
C TYR A 188 -1.27 -6.35 -7.98
N ARG A 189 -1.92 -5.79 -8.99
CA ARG A 189 -2.44 -6.58 -10.11
C ARG A 189 -1.34 -7.40 -10.76
N TYR A 190 -0.18 -6.79 -11.06
CA TYR A 190 0.99 -7.48 -11.59
C TYR A 190 1.39 -8.69 -10.71
N LEU A 191 1.49 -8.51 -9.40
CA LEU A 191 1.83 -9.60 -8.49
C LEU A 191 0.81 -10.73 -8.52
N PHE A 192 -0.48 -10.43 -8.54
CA PHE A 192 -1.53 -11.45 -8.62
C PHE A 192 -1.49 -12.20 -9.94
N GLU A 193 -1.34 -11.51 -11.07
CA GLU A 193 -1.20 -12.12 -12.40
C GLU A 193 0.03 -13.03 -12.48
N LYS A 194 1.17 -12.62 -11.93
CA LYS A 194 2.40 -13.44 -11.88
C LYS A 194 2.28 -14.67 -10.96
N ASN A 195 1.34 -14.66 -10.03
CA ASN A 195 0.98 -15.83 -9.21
C ASN A 195 -0.13 -16.69 -9.83
N GLY A 196 -0.55 -16.41 -11.06
CA GLY A 196 -1.50 -17.21 -11.82
C GLY A 196 -2.97 -16.89 -11.58
N PHE A 197 -3.29 -15.80 -10.90
CA PHE A 197 -4.67 -15.36 -10.73
C PHE A 197 -5.17 -14.61 -11.96
N GLU A 198 -6.43 -14.83 -12.33
CA GLU A 198 -7.11 -14.00 -13.32
C GLU A 198 -7.63 -12.73 -12.65
N VAL A 199 -7.14 -11.58 -13.08
CA VAL A 199 -7.46 -10.27 -12.49
C VAL A 199 -8.11 -9.37 -13.53
N GLN A 200 -9.12 -8.59 -13.14
CA GLN A 200 -9.71 -7.55 -13.99
C GLN A 200 -8.75 -6.35 -14.13
N THR A 201 -8.88 -5.63 -15.25
CA THR A 201 -8.18 -4.34 -15.42
C THR A 201 -8.75 -3.28 -14.49
N THR A 202 -10.06 -3.32 -14.29
CA THR A 202 -10.76 -2.40 -13.39
C THR A 202 -10.47 -2.73 -11.93
N ALA A 203 -9.96 -1.76 -11.21
CA ALA A 203 -9.70 -1.79 -9.77
C ALA A 203 -10.40 -0.61 -9.07
N TYR A 204 -10.46 -0.63 -7.75
CA TYR A 204 -11.19 0.38 -7.00
C TYR A 204 -10.40 0.95 -5.83
N PHE A 205 -10.52 2.27 -5.65
CA PHE A 205 -10.22 2.91 -4.37
C PHE A 205 -11.52 3.10 -3.60
N VAL A 206 -11.59 2.56 -2.39
CA VAL A 206 -12.68 2.83 -1.45
C VAL A 206 -12.25 4.04 -0.62
N VAL A 207 -12.83 5.21 -0.93
CA VAL A 207 -12.44 6.48 -0.32
C VAL A 207 -13.38 6.83 0.80
N TYR A 208 -12.87 6.87 2.01
CA TYR A 208 -13.57 7.33 3.20
C TYR A 208 -13.19 8.78 3.47
N ASN A 209 -14.15 9.70 3.37
CA ASN A 209 -13.91 11.12 3.60
C ASN A 209 -14.57 11.57 4.91
N ALA A 210 -13.75 11.94 5.89
CA ALA A 210 -14.25 12.49 7.15
C ALA A 210 -14.97 13.82 6.92
N THR A 211 -16.21 13.95 7.42
CA THR A 211 -16.96 15.20 7.33
C THR A 211 -16.52 16.19 8.40
N LEU A 212 -16.45 17.47 8.01
CA LEU A 212 -16.22 18.61 8.90
C LEU A 212 -17.46 19.45 9.10
N GLU A 213 -18.62 18.99 8.60
CA GLU A 213 -19.89 19.74 8.58
C GLU A 213 -20.69 19.62 9.90
N ARG A 214 -20.09 19.01 10.93
CA ARG A 214 -20.71 18.88 12.24
C ARG A 214 -20.45 20.11 13.11
N ASP A 215 -21.43 20.46 13.97
CA ASP A 215 -21.31 21.57 14.91
C ASP A 215 -20.30 21.29 16.04
N SER A 216 -20.08 20.02 16.38
CA SER A 216 -19.16 19.62 17.44
C SER A 216 -18.51 18.27 17.15
N PHE A 217 -17.39 17.99 17.82
CA PHE A 217 -16.66 16.72 17.69
C PHE A 217 -17.39 15.55 18.37
N ASP A 218 -17.93 15.74 19.58
CA ASP A 218 -18.66 14.73 20.39
C ASP A 218 -17.99 13.35 20.47
N ASN A 219 -16.68 13.32 20.41
CA ASN A 219 -15.85 12.10 20.34
C ASN A 219 -16.19 11.18 19.15
N LYS A 220 -16.72 11.72 18.05
CA LYS A 220 -17.10 11.00 16.84
C LYS A 220 -16.55 11.68 15.60
N LEU A 221 -16.04 10.87 14.69
CA LEU A 221 -15.69 11.28 13.35
C LEU A 221 -16.56 10.49 12.37
N GLU A 222 -17.36 11.19 11.59
CA GLU A 222 -18.25 10.58 10.60
C GLU A 222 -17.62 10.61 9.22
N PHE A 223 -17.87 9.58 8.42
CA PHE A 223 -17.31 9.45 7.09
C PHE A 223 -18.41 9.27 6.04
N THR A 224 -18.22 9.90 4.89
CA THR A 224 -18.86 9.45 3.64
C THR A 224 -17.96 8.42 2.98
N SER A 225 -18.55 7.48 2.26
CA SER A 225 -17.81 6.47 1.49
C SER A 225 -18.16 6.56 0.02
N ASP A 226 -17.14 6.63 -0.81
CA ASP A 226 -17.24 6.70 -2.26
C ASP A 226 -16.31 5.70 -2.92
N LEU A 227 -16.63 5.31 -4.15
CA LEU A 227 -15.85 4.37 -4.92
C LEU A 227 -15.26 5.07 -6.15
N VAL A 228 -13.95 5.03 -6.26
CA VAL A 228 -13.23 5.58 -7.41
C VAL A 228 -12.71 4.42 -8.25
N THR A 229 -13.12 4.38 -9.51
CA THR A 229 -12.69 3.38 -10.48
C THR A 229 -11.34 3.75 -11.08
N TYR A 230 -10.46 2.76 -11.23
CA TYR A 230 -9.17 2.92 -11.88
C TYR A 230 -8.92 1.74 -12.84
N GLU A 231 -8.58 2.05 -14.08
CA GLU A 231 -8.14 1.04 -15.04
C GLU A 231 -6.63 0.84 -14.91
N THR A 232 -6.25 -0.30 -14.36
CA THR A 232 -4.86 -0.64 -14.08
C THR A 232 -4.09 -0.99 -15.35
N ASP A 233 -2.82 -0.57 -15.39
CA ASP A 233 -1.87 -0.92 -16.46
C ASP A 233 -0.63 -1.58 -15.86
N THR A 234 -0.45 -2.88 -16.13
CA THR A 234 0.71 -3.64 -15.66
C THR A 234 1.86 -3.68 -16.66
N SER A 235 1.65 -3.20 -17.88
CA SER A 235 2.63 -3.28 -18.98
C SER A 235 3.95 -2.59 -18.66
N HIS A 236 3.89 -1.48 -17.95
CA HIS A 236 5.06 -0.68 -17.57
C HIS A 236 5.86 -1.23 -16.37
N ILE A 237 5.31 -2.20 -15.61
CA ILE A 237 5.97 -2.70 -14.39
C ILE A 237 7.21 -3.51 -14.75
N GLU A 238 7.09 -4.47 -15.67
CA GLU A 238 8.21 -5.32 -16.10
C GLU A 238 9.36 -4.49 -16.67
N GLU A 239 9.06 -3.53 -17.58
CA GLU A 239 10.05 -2.64 -18.20
C GLU A 239 10.86 -1.84 -17.16
N LYS A 240 10.21 -1.42 -16.09
CA LYS A 240 10.85 -0.60 -15.05
C LYS A 240 11.64 -1.42 -14.02
N ILE A 241 11.45 -2.73 -13.98
CA ILE A 241 12.18 -3.64 -13.11
C ILE A 241 13.50 -4.10 -13.76
N ILE A 242 13.52 -4.27 -15.07
CA ILE A 242 14.70 -4.63 -15.89
C ILE A 242 15.59 -3.40 -16.06
#